data_3834c3633b0e175159fe8a572413b6cc
#
_entry.id   3834c3633b0e175159fe8a572413b6cc
#
_cell.length_a   1.000
_cell.length_b   1.000
_cell.length_c   1.000
_cell.angle_alpha   90.00
_cell.angle_beta   90.00
_cell.angle_gamma   90.00
#
_symmetry.space_group_name_H-M   'P 1'
#
loop_
_entity.id
_entity.type
_entity.pdbx_description
1 polymer ?
#
loop_
_entity_poly.entity_id
_entity_poly.type
_entity_poly.pdbx_seq_one_letter_code
_entity_poly.pdbx_strand_id
1 'polypeptide(L)'
;MRNQPQDYGLLPDGDKPVPVPVAVGAGQLAPPRTADETDFTASEALRTPAFWLIAFGHGFTSMVILAIMAHLGLLMVDKGYEIQDAAFVVSAYTAVAMGFQLVGGYVGGKIPIRMALTFFTTLQALGVLVLVFADSLASFYVFAALFGAGFGGRNPLTVAIRGDYFGSASFGKILGLSTVPMNLLLLIAAPLVGWMRDVQGTYTDAFLVMVVTNLAGAVCFLLAKRPVKKPAPVPIEVD
;
A
#
# COMPACT_ATOMS: atom_id res chain seq x y z
N MET A 1 6.47 5.62 31.53
CA MET A 1 5.48 4.55 31.28
C MET A 1 6.19 3.44 30.53
N ARG A 2 6.12 2.21 31.01
CA ARG A 2 6.72 1.05 30.33
C ARG A 2 5.75 0.62 29.23
N ASN A 3 6.15 0.79 27.97
CA ASN A 3 5.26 0.57 26.82
C ASN A 3 5.72 -0.57 25.89
N GLN A 4 6.81 -1.25 26.22
CA GLN A 4 7.35 -2.33 25.40
C GLN A 4 7.31 -3.66 26.16
N PRO A 5 7.04 -4.79 25.47
CA PRO A 5 7.04 -6.12 26.10
C PRO A 5 8.34 -6.43 26.85
N GLN A 6 9.47 -5.95 26.33
CA GLN A 6 10.80 -6.10 26.89
C GLN A 6 10.92 -5.45 28.28
N ASP A 7 10.17 -4.37 28.56
CA ASP A 7 10.12 -3.71 29.86
C ASP A 7 9.53 -4.62 30.95
N TYR A 8 8.86 -5.69 30.56
CA TYR A 8 8.26 -6.72 31.40
C TYR A 8 8.99 -8.06 31.32
N GLY A 9 10.15 -8.12 30.65
CA GLY A 9 10.89 -9.37 30.41
C GLY A 9 10.22 -10.33 29.43
N LEU A 10 9.28 -9.83 28.63
CA LEU A 10 8.58 -10.59 27.60
C LEU A 10 9.24 -10.34 26.24
N LEU A 11 9.30 -11.39 25.41
CA LEU A 11 9.70 -11.27 24.01
C LEU A 11 8.48 -10.97 23.14
N PRO A 12 8.65 -10.24 22.02
CA PRO A 12 7.59 -10.08 21.04
C PRO A 12 7.08 -11.43 20.54
N ASP A 13 5.77 -11.55 20.31
CA ASP A 13 5.09 -12.72 19.73
C ASP A 13 5.25 -14.05 20.51
N GLY A 14 5.67 -14.01 21.77
CA GLY A 14 5.83 -15.20 22.60
C GLY A 14 7.02 -16.09 22.20
N ASP A 15 7.99 -15.54 21.50
CA ASP A 15 9.23 -16.23 21.14
C ASP A 15 9.95 -16.73 22.40
N LYS A 16 10.47 -17.97 22.33
CA LYS A 16 11.31 -18.49 23.41
C LYS A 16 12.67 -17.81 23.36
N PRO A 17 13.26 -17.48 24.54
CA PRO A 17 14.63 -16.95 24.57
C PRO A 17 15.57 -17.89 23.83
N VAL A 18 16.22 -17.42 22.79
CA VAL A 18 17.28 -18.18 22.16
C VAL A 18 18.43 -18.30 23.18
N PRO A 19 18.86 -19.50 23.57
CA PRO A 19 19.99 -19.65 24.47
C PRO A 19 21.23 -18.98 23.83
N VAL A 20 21.67 -17.86 24.40
CA VAL A 20 22.93 -17.24 23.99
C VAL A 20 24.06 -18.21 24.38
N PRO A 21 24.92 -18.67 23.45
CA PRO A 21 26.10 -19.42 23.84
C PRO A 21 26.92 -18.58 24.80
N VAL A 22 27.05 -19.01 26.04
CA VAL A 22 27.90 -18.37 27.04
C VAL A 22 29.32 -18.60 26.58
N ALA A 23 29.92 -17.66 25.89
CA ALA A 23 31.38 -17.64 25.69
C ALA A 23 32.03 -17.34 27.05
N VAL A 24 32.62 -18.34 27.67
CA VAL A 24 33.44 -18.19 28.88
C VAL A 24 34.76 -17.51 28.43
N GLY A 25 34.86 -16.22 28.67
CA GLY A 25 36.10 -15.49 28.46
C GLY A 25 35.90 -13.99 28.28
N ALA A 26 36.20 -13.22 29.36
CA ALA A 26 36.45 -11.77 29.39
C ALA A 26 35.34 -10.83 28.86
N GLY A 27 34.48 -10.42 29.75
CA GLY A 27 34.03 -9.03 29.96
C GLY A 27 33.59 -8.21 28.76
N GLN A 28 32.50 -8.58 28.14
CA GLN A 28 31.45 -7.69 27.69
C GLN A 28 30.45 -8.54 26.88
N LEU A 29 29.31 -8.78 27.49
CA LEU A 29 28.16 -9.35 26.76
C LEU A 29 27.79 -8.34 25.67
N ALA A 30 28.05 -8.66 24.41
CA ALA A 30 27.40 -7.97 23.32
C ALA A 30 25.88 -8.12 23.57
N PRO A 31 25.12 -7.04 23.61
CA PRO A 31 23.67 -7.14 23.77
C PRO A 31 23.11 -8.03 22.66
N PRO A 32 22.05 -8.83 22.93
CA PRO A 32 21.42 -9.61 21.89
C PRO A 32 21.08 -8.66 20.73
N ARG A 33 21.41 -9.05 19.51
CA ARG A 33 21.01 -8.33 18.30
C ARG A 33 19.50 -8.29 18.25
N THR A 34 18.96 -7.26 18.86
CA THR A 34 17.56 -6.92 18.85
C THR A 34 17.24 -6.17 17.55
N ALA A 35 15.98 -6.08 17.22
CA ALA A 35 15.36 -5.45 16.04
C ALA A 35 15.97 -4.11 15.55
N ASP A 36 16.91 -3.51 16.27
CA ASP A 36 17.52 -2.20 16.02
C ASP A 36 18.36 -2.10 14.71
N GLU A 37 18.82 -3.23 14.14
CA GLU A 37 19.65 -3.18 12.92
C GLU A 37 18.87 -2.85 11.64
N THR A 38 17.54 -2.93 11.68
CA THR A 38 16.67 -2.64 10.52
C THR A 38 15.91 -1.32 10.65
N ASP A 39 15.98 -0.67 11.81
CA ASP A 39 15.21 0.53 12.07
C ASP A 39 15.83 1.76 11.39
N PHE A 40 15.10 2.30 10.42
CA PHE A 40 15.46 3.54 9.75
C PHE A 40 14.89 4.74 10.50
N THR A 41 15.66 5.81 10.60
CA THR A 41 15.12 7.13 10.92
C THR A 41 14.30 7.66 9.72
N ALA A 42 13.40 8.60 9.96
CA ALA A 42 12.64 9.21 8.87
C ALA A 42 13.54 9.87 7.82
N SER A 43 14.65 10.49 8.25
CA SER A 43 15.63 11.11 7.35
C SER A 43 16.38 10.07 6.49
N GLU A 44 16.73 8.93 7.06
CA GLU A 44 17.36 7.84 6.31
C GLU A 44 16.37 7.23 5.31
N ALA A 45 15.11 7.01 5.72
CA ALA A 45 14.07 6.47 4.85
C ALA A 45 13.83 7.35 3.63
N LEU A 46 13.71 8.68 3.81
CA LEU A 46 13.52 9.67 2.73
C LEU A 46 14.64 9.64 1.68
N ARG A 47 15.85 9.20 2.04
CA ARG A 47 16.98 9.09 1.12
C ARG A 47 16.98 7.79 0.31
N THR A 48 16.05 6.87 0.59
CA THR A 48 15.95 5.60 -0.15
C THR A 48 15.00 5.72 -1.33
N PRO A 49 15.32 5.12 -2.49
CA PRO A 49 14.37 5.02 -3.60
C PRO A 49 13.08 4.27 -3.20
N ALA A 50 13.19 3.28 -2.31
CA ALA A 50 12.06 2.48 -1.84
C ALA A 50 10.97 3.34 -1.19
N PHE A 51 11.36 4.36 -0.39
CA PHE A 51 10.41 5.29 0.23
C PHE A 51 9.53 5.98 -0.83
N TRP A 52 10.13 6.56 -1.85
CA TRP A 52 9.41 7.30 -2.89
C TRP A 52 8.59 6.38 -3.77
N LEU A 53 9.10 5.21 -4.12
CA LEU A 53 8.36 4.21 -4.89
C LEU A 53 7.12 3.72 -4.14
N ILE A 54 7.21 3.46 -2.83
CA ILE A 54 6.06 3.08 -2.01
C ILE A 54 5.09 4.27 -1.87
N ALA A 55 5.59 5.48 -1.66
CA ALA A 55 4.76 6.67 -1.49
C ALA A 55 3.96 7.00 -2.76
N PHE A 56 4.61 7.04 -3.93
CA PHE A 56 3.94 7.28 -5.21
C PHE A 56 3.07 6.09 -5.64
N GLY A 57 3.53 4.84 -5.44
CA GLY A 57 2.73 3.67 -5.73
C GLY A 57 1.41 3.66 -4.95
N HIS A 58 1.45 4.00 -3.66
CA HIS A 58 0.24 4.19 -2.85
C HIS A 58 -0.58 5.38 -3.33
N GLY A 59 0.05 6.48 -3.69
CA GLY A 59 -0.62 7.69 -4.17
C GLY A 59 -1.38 7.44 -5.48
N PHE A 60 -0.74 6.86 -6.49
CA PHE A 60 -1.37 6.54 -7.78
C PHE A 60 -2.57 5.61 -7.62
N THR A 61 -2.43 4.56 -6.83
CA THR A 61 -3.53 3.62 -6.62
C THR A 61 -4.69 4.22 -5.80
N SER A 62 -4.40 5.13 -4.87
CA SER A 62 -5.42 5.82 -4.08
C SER A 62 -6.14 6.91 -4.89
N MET A 63 -5.42 7.59 -5.79
CA MET A 63 -5.98 8.51 -6.78
C MET A 63 -7.08 7.84 -7.60
N VAL A 64 -6.83 6.62 -8.07
CA VAL A 64 -7.80 5.83 -8.85
C VAL A 64 -9.05 5.51 -8.03
N ILE A 65 -8.90 5.14 -6.75
CA ILE A 65 -10.05 4.86 -5.89
C ILE A 65 -10.93 6.09 -5.73
N LEU A 66 -10.33 7.26 -5.43
CA LEU A 66 -11.10 8.48 -5.26
C LEU A 66 -11.80 8.90 -6.56
N ALA A 67 -11.14 8.76 -7.71
CA ALA A 67 -11.71 9.01 -9.02
C ALA A 67 -12.95 8.12 -9.27
N ILE A 68 -12.84 6.82 -8.99
CA ILE A 68 -13.96 5.86 -9.11
C ILE A 68 -15.09 6.23 -8.16
N MET A 69 -14.80 6.49 -6.88
CA MET A 69 -15.83 6.84 -5.90
C MET A 69 -16.58 8.11 -6.28
N ALA A 70 -15.91 9.09 -6.88
CA ALA A 70 -16.54 10.35 -7.27
C ALA A 70 -17.38 10.24 -8.56
N HIS A 71 -16.96 9.39 -9.51
CA HIS A 71 -17.50 9.43 -10.87
C HIS A 71 -18.25 8.17 -11.31
N LEU A 72 -18.18 7.05 -10.56
CA LEU A 72 -18.89 5.81 -10.95
C LEU A 72 -20.40 6.00 -11.11
N GLY A 73 -21.01 6.72 -10.16
CA GLY A 73 -22.45 7.01 -10.22
C GLY A 73 -22.82 7.82 -11.46
N LEU A 74 -22.05 8.87 -11.75
CA LEU A 74 -22.25 9.72 -12.92
C LEU A 74 -22.03 8.96 -14.23
N LEU A 75 -20.98 8.11 -14.31
CA LEU A 75 -20.75 7.24 -15.46
C LEU A 75 -21.94 6.32 -15.72
N MET A 76 -22.49 5.69 -14.68
CA MET A 76 -23.62 4.77 -14.83
C MET A 76 -24.89 5.51 -15.26
N VAL A 77 -25.12 6.71 -14.73
CA VAL A 77 -26.24 7.57 -15.15
C VAL A 77 -26.10 8.01 -16.61
N ASP A 78 -24.89 8.41 -17.04
CA ASP A 78 -24.61 8.74 -18.46
C ASP A 78 -24.88 7.55 -19.40
N LYS A 79 -24.76 6.31 -18.89
CA LYS A 79 -25.09 5.07 -19.62
C LYS A 79 -26.54 4.62 -19.49
N GLY A 80 -27.43 5.42 -18.85
CA GLY A 80 -28.86 5.18 -18.73
C GLY A 80 -29.27 4.29 -17.55
N TYR A 81 -28.39 4.02 -16.59
CA TYR A 81 -28.70 3.31 -15.35
C TYR A 81 -29.18 4.27 -14.26
N GLU A 82 -29.92 3.75 -13.31
CA GLU A 82 -30.34 4.53 -12.16
C GLU A 82 -29.19 4.72 -11.16
N ILE A 83 -29.21 5.82 -10.40
CA ILE A 83 -28.21 6.06 -9.35
C ILE A 83 -28.22 4.95 -8.27
N GLN A 84 -29.37 4.28 -8.11
CA GLN A 84 -29.50 3.15 -7.21
C GLN A 84 -28.67 1.93 -7.67
N ASP A 85 -28.59 1.68 -8.99
CA ASP A 85 -27.76 0.61 -9.54
C ASP A 85 -26.30 0.87 -9.24
N ALA A 86 -25.86 2.13 -9.37
CA ALA A 86 -24.49 2.52 -9.00
C ALA A 86 -24.22 2.29 -7.50
N ALA A 87 -25.19 2.60 -6.63
CA ALA A 87 -25.06 2.33 -5.19
C ALA A 87 -24.91 0.83 -4.89
N PHE A 88 -25.62 -0.04 -5.61
CA PHE A 88 -25.43 -1.48 -5.49
C PHE A 88 -24.07 -1.96 -5.98
N VAL A 89 -23.57 -1.42 -7.08
CA VAL A 89 -22.21 -1.73 -7.58
C VAL A 89 -21.14 -1.28 -6.57
N VAL A 90 -21.27 -0.10 -5.96
CA VAL A 90 -20.39 0.39 -4.88
C VAL A 90 -20.45 -0.56 -3.68
N SER A 91 -21.63 -0.98 -3.28
CA SER A 91 -21.80 -1.93 -2.17
C SER A 91 -21.15 -3.27 -2.48
N ALA A 92 -21.29 -3.76 -3.71
CA ALA A 92 -20.69 -5.01 -4.17
C ALA A 92 -19.17 -4.96 -4.12
N TYR A 93 -18.51 -3.95 -4.71
CA TYR A 93 -17.05 -3.89 -4.65
C TYR A 93 -16.53 -3.70 -3.21
N THR A 94 -17.27 -2.99 -2.37
CA THR A 94 -16.91 -2.80 -0.96
C THR A 94 -17.00 -4.11 -0.19
N ALA A 95 -18.05 -4.90 -0.39
CA ALA A 95 -18.21 -6.21 0.22
C ALA A 95 -17.09 -7.19 -0.20
N VAL A 96 -16.78 -7.22 -1.51
CA VAL A 96 -15.63 -7.99 -2.02
C VAL A 96 -14.33 -7.53 -1.38
N ALA A 97 -14.12 -6.21 -1.29
CA ALA A 97 -12.91 -5.64 -0.69
C ALA A 97 -12.75 -6.05 0.78
N MET A 98 -13.83 -6.09 1.57
CA MET A 98 -13.78 -6.57 2.96
C MET A 98 -13.23 -7.99 3.06
N GLY A 99 -13.73 -8.91 2.23
CA GLY A 99 -13.23 -10.29 2.20
C GLY A 99 -11.76 -10.37 1.77
N PHE A 100 -11.39 -9.62 0.74
CA PHE A 100 -10.03 -9.62 0.21
C PHE A 100 -9.00 -8.91 1.09
N GLN A 101 -9.40 -8.09 2.08
CA GLN A 101 -8.47 -7.59 3.10
C GLN A 101 -7.84 -8.73 3.91
N LEU A 102 -8.64 -9.74 4.27
CA LEU A 102 -8.13 -10.94 4.97
C LEU A 102 -7.20 -11.75 4.06
N VAL A 103 -7.61 -11.95 2.79
CA VAL A 103 -6.79 -12.64 1.78
C VAL A 103 -5.46 -11.91 1.57
N GLY A 104 -5.49 -10.57 1.44
CA GLY A 104 -4.30 -9.74 1.28
C GLY A 104 -3.33 -9.87 2.45
N GLY A 105 -3.84 -9.79 3.68
CA GLY A 105 -3.03 -10.00 4.88
C GLY A 105 -2.37 -11.39 4.91
N TYR A 106 -3.13 -12.44 4.61
CA TYR A 106 -2.60 -13.81 4.55
C TYR A 106 -1.54 -13.98 3.45
N VAL A 107 -1.82 -13.51 2.24
CA VAL A 107 -0.89 -13.61 1.09
C VAL A 107 0.40 -12.83 1.36
N GLY A 108 0.30 -11.63 1.94
CA GLY A 108 1.46 -10.81 2.29
C GLY A 108 2.39 -11.46 3.32
N GLY A 109 1.87 -12.37 4.15
CA GLY A 109 2.69 -13.18 5.06
C GLY A 109 3.35 -14.40 4.41
N LYS A 110 2.99 -14.75 3.17
CA LYS A 110 3.50 -15.96 2.46
C LYS A 110 4.45 -15.65 1.31
N ILE A 111 4.31 -14.51 0.68
CA ILE A 111 5.14 -14.08 -0.46
C ILE A 111 5.73 -12.70 -0.18
N PRO A 112 6.81 -12.29 -0.90
CA PRO A 112 7.37 -10.95 -0.74
C PRO A 112 6.28 -9.88 -0.93
N ILE A 113 6.13 -9.01 0.06
CA ILE A 113 5.04 -8.03 0.16
C ILE A 113 4.91 -7.14 -1.10
N ARG A 114 6.04 -6.80 -1.74
CA ARG A 114 6.05 -6.04 -3.00
C ARG A 114 5.34 -6.80 -4.14
N MET A 115 5.50 -8.14 -4.19
CA MET A 115 4.87 -8.97 -5.22
C MET A 115 3.36 -9.07 -4.99
N ALA A 116 2.95 -9.24 -3.73
CA ALA A 116 1.54 -9.21 -3.36
C ALA A 116 0.88 -7.87 -3.71
N LEU A 117 1.54 -6.74 -3.38
CA LEU A 117 1.08 -5.41 -3.77
C LEU A 117 0.95 -5.24 -5.27
N THR A 118 1.96 -5.66 -6.04
CA THR A 118 1.93 -5.60 -7.50
C THR A 118 0.77 -6.40 -8.06
N PHE A 119 0.56 -7.62 -7.57
CA PHE A 119 -0.54 -8.49 -8.00
C PHE A 119 -1.91 -7.85 -7.75
N PHE A 120 -2.19 -7.43 -6.52
CA PHE A 120 -3.48 -6.83 -6.19
C PHE A 120 -3.70 -5.47 -6.89
N THR A 121 -2.64 -4.69 -7.08
CA THR A 121 -2.74 -3.42 -7.83
C THR A 121 -3.02 -3.67 -9.31
N THR A 122 -2.41 -4.69 -9.91
CA THR A 122 -2.70 -5.08 -11.29
C THR A 122 -4.14 -5.59 -11.43
N LEU A 123 -4.62 -6.38 -10.48
CA LEU A 123 -6.01 -6.84 -10.43
C LEU A 123 -6.99 -5.67 -10.34
N GLN A 124 -6.66 -4.65 -9.54
CA GLN A 124 -7.43 -3.40 -9.46
C GLN A 124 -7.45 -2.67 -10.81
N ALA A 125 -6.31 -2.59 -11.52
CA ALA A 125 -6.22 -1.98 -12.84
C ALA A 125 -7.08 -2.70 -13.87
N LEU A 126 -7.08 -4.04 -13.85
CA LEU A 126 -7.95 -4.86 -14.70
C LEU A 126 -9.44 -4.58 -14.42
N GLY A 127 -9.82 -4.41 -13.15
CA GLY A 127 -11.16 -3.98 -12.79
C GLY A 127 -11.53 -2.65 -13.45
N VAL A 128 -10.65 -1.63 -13.33
CA VAL A 128 -10.89 -0.32 -13.96
C VAL A 128 -10.96 -0.44 -15.48
N LEU A 129 -10.13 -1.28 -16.09
CA LEU A 129 -10.18 -1.53 -17.52
C LEU A 129 -11.53 -2.14 -17.95
N VAL A 130 -12.08 -3.08 -17.19
CA VAL A 130 -13.44 -3.60 -17.43
C VAL A 130 -14.48 -2.50 -17.32
N LEU A 131 -14.34 -1.57 -16.34
CA LEU A 131 -15.26 -0.44 -16.20
C LEU A 131 -15.29 0.47 -17.43
N VAL A 132 -14.13 0.71 -18.07
CA VAL A 132 -14.04 1.52 -19.31
C VAL A 132 -14.99 1.02 -20.38
N PHE A 133 -15.06 -0.30 -20.53
CA PHE A 133 -15.85 -0.97 -21.59
C PHE A 133 -17.17 -1.57 -21.06
N ALA A 134 -17.57 -1.23 -19.84
CA ALA A 134 -18.78 -1.79 -19.23
C ALA A 134 -20.05 -1.16 -19.85
N ASP A 135 -20.86 -1.97 -20.53
CA ASP A 135 -22.12 -1.57 -21.16
C ASP A 135 -23.34 -2.34 -20.64
N SER A 136 -23.12 -3.25 -19.70
CA SER A 136 -24.17 -4.03 -19.05
C SER A 136 -24.01 -4.06 -17.53
N LEU A 137 -25.10 -4.25 -16.81
CA LEU A 137 -25.07 -4.38 -15.36
C LEU A 137 -24.13 -5.54 -14.92
N ALA A 138 -24.08 -6.63 -15.70
CA ALA A 138 -23.19 -7.73 -15.45
C ALA A 138 -21.70 -7.29 -15.53
N SER A 139 -21.32 -6.48 -16.51
CA SER A 139 -19.95 -5.97 -16.63
C SER A 139 -19.57 -5.01 -15.48
N PHE A 140 -20.52 -4.22 -14.96
CA PHE A 140 -20.30 -3.43 -13.75
C PHE A 140 -20.06 -4.32 -12.51
N TYR A 141 -20.74 -5.45 -12.39
CA TYR A 141 -20.44 -6.40 -11.29
C TYR A 141 -19.14 -7.14 -11.49
N VAL A 142 -18.69 -7.44 -12.71
CA VAL A 142 -17.34 -7.95 -12.99
C VAL A 142 -16.28 -6.92 -12.59
N PHE A 143 -16.47 -5.65 -12.94
CA PHE A 143 -15.66 -4.56 -12.42
C PHE A 143 -15.62 -4.57 -10.89
N ALA A 144 -16.78 -4.63 -10.24
CA ALA A 144 -16.90 -4.62 -8.78
C ALA A 144 -16.10 -5.77 -8.12
N ALA A 145 -16.16 -6.96 -8.70
CA ALA A 145 -15.41 -8.12 -8.21
C ALA A 145 -13.89 -7.93 -8.34
N LEU A 146 -13.41 -7.57 -9.54
CA LEU A 146 -11.97 -7.40 -9.79
C LEU A 146 -11.38 -6.20 -9.02
N PHE A 147 -12.06 -5.05 -9.11
CA PHE A 147 -11.65 -3.83 -8.43
C PHE A 147 -11.67 -4.01 -6.91
N GLY A 148 -12.75 -4.57 -6.37
CA GLY A 148 -12.91 -4.85 -4.94
C GLY A 148 -11.83 -5.81 -4.43
N ALA A 149 -11.55 -6.89 -5.16
CA ALA A 149 -10.51 -7.84 -4.81
C ALA A 149 -9.11 -7.19 -4.81
N GLY A 150 -8.80 -6.42 -5.84
CA GLY A 150 -7.54 -5.69 -5.95
C GLY A 150 -7.38 -4.63 -4.85
N PHE A 151 -8.39 -3.79 -4.65
CA PHE A 151 -8.41 -2.75 -3.62
C PHE A 151 -8.30 -3.34 -2.21
N GLY A 152 -9.16 -4.33 -1.90
CA GLY A 152 -9.17 -4.98 -0.59
C GLY A 152 -7.86 -5.68 -0.27
N GLY A 153 -7.34 -6.49 -1.21
CA GLY A 153 -6.13 -7.26 -1.00
C GLY A 153 -4.88 -6.42 -0.80
N ARG A 154 -4.76 -5.27 -1.50
CA ARG A 154 -3.59 -4.39 -1.33
C ARG A 154 -3.65 -3.51 -0.08
N ASN A 155 -4.85 -3.17 0.41
CA ASN A 155 -5.02 -2.15 1.46
C ASN A 155 -4.17 -2.40 2.72
N PRO A 156 -4.23 -3.56 3.38
CA PRO A 156 -3.37 -3.84 4.55
C PRO A 156 -1.88 -3.85 4.19
N LEU A 157 -1.53 -4.29 2.98
CA LEU A 157 -0.15 -4.41 2.53
C LEU A 157 0.54 -3.07 2.31
N THR A 158 -0.21 -2.03 1.92
CA THR A 158 0.36 -0.67 1.76
C THR A 158 0.86 -0.07 3.06
N VAL A 159 0.28 -0.45 4.19
CA VAL A 159 0.76 -0.05 5.52
C VAL A 159 1.89 -0.98 5.96
N ALA A 160 1.70 -2.29 5.83
CA ALA A 160 2.64 -3.30 6.29
C ALA A 160 4.03 -3.21 5.62
N ILE A 161 4.10 -2.88 4.31
CA ILE A 161 5.38 -2.73 3.60
C ILE A 161 6.30 -1.69 4.22
N ARG A 162 5.73 -0.65 4.84
CA ARG A 162 6.53 0.40 5.50
C ARG A 162 7.19 -0.13 6.78
N GLY A 163 6.45 -0.91 7.56
CA GLY A 163 7.01 -1.59 8.74
C GLY A 163 8.06 -2.62 8.37
N ASP A 164 7.79 -3.43 7.34
CA ASP A 164 8.74 -4.45 6.86
C ASP A 164 10.04 -3.84 6.31
N TYR A 165 9.97 -2.69 5.63
CA TYR A 165 11.13 -2.08 4.97
C TYR A 165 11.93 -1.14 5.86
N PHE A 166 11.27 -0.44 6.78
CA PHE A 166 11.90 0.65 7.54
C PHE A 166 11.90 0.42 9.05
N GLY A 167 11.30 -0.68 9.53
CA GLY A 167 11.23 -1.00 10.95
C GLY A 167 10.16 -0.19 11.72
N SER A 168 10.14 -0.35 13.03
CA SER A 168 9.09 0.16 13.92
C SER A 168 9.42 1.47 14.61
N ALA A 169 10.70 1.78 14.85
CA ALA A 169 11.13 2.91 15.68
C ALA A 169 10.64 4.29 15.19
N SER A 170 10.60 4.50 13.88
CA SER A 170 10.13 5.75 13.26
C SER A 170 8.88 5.57 12.40
N PHE A 171 8.15 4.46 12.58
CA PHE A 171 7.04 4.06 11.71
C PHE A 171 6.00 5.17 11.48
N GLY A 172 5.51 5.80 12.54
CA GLY A 172 4.50 6.87 12.43
C GLY A 172 4.98 8.07 11.62
N LYS A 173 6.25 8.48 11.78
CA LYS A 173 6.84 9.58 11.01
C LYS A 173 7.00 9.20 9.53
N ILE A 174 7.48 7.99 9.25
CA ILE A 174 7.67 7.47 7.90
C ILE A 174 6.32 7.31 7.19
N LEU A 175 5.32 6.76 7.88
CA LEU A 175 3.96 6.63 7.38
C LEU A 175 3.39 8.01 7.03
N GLY A 176 3.43 8.96 7.96
CA GLY A 176 2.93 10.33 7.74
C GLY A 176 3.58 11.02 6.55
N LEU A 177 4.92 11.02 6.47
CA LEU A 177 5.65 11.64 5.37
C LEU A 177 5.35 10.95 4.02
N SER A 178 5.22 9.63 4.00
CA SER A 178 4.94 8.88 2.77
C SER A 178 3.49 9.04 2.27
N THR A 179 2.58 9.57 3.08
CA THR A 179 1.20 9.89 2.64
C THR A 179 1.07 11.29 2.04
N VAL A 180 2.08 12.15 2.16
CA VAL A 180 2.04 13.50 1.57
C VAL A 180 1.87 13.45 0.04
N PRO A 181 2.68 12.72 -0.74
CA PRO A 181 2.47 12.60 -2.18
C PRO A 181 1.10 12.00 -2.54
N MET A 182 0.61 11.04 -1.74
CA MET A 182 -0.72 10.48 -1.91
C MET A 182 -1.81 11.56 -1.80
N ASN A 183 -1.77 12.38 -0.75
CA ASN A 183 -2.77 13.41 -0.52
C ASN A 183 -2.77 14.48 -1.64
N LEU A 184 -1.60 14.83 -2.18
CA LEU A 184 -1.50 15.73 -3.33
C LEU A 184 -2.15 15.13 -4.58
N LEU A 185 -1.95 13.84 -4.83
CA LEU A 185 -2.59 13.13 -5.94
C LEU A 185 -4.10 12.98 -5.74
N LEU A 186 -4.57 12.76 -4.51
CA LEU A 186 -5.99 12.72 -4.19
C LEU A 186 -6.68 14.06 -4.48
N LEU A 187 -6.01 15.18 -4.21
CA LEU A 187 -6.57 16.52 -4.45
C LEU A 187 -6.95 16.74 -5.92
N ILE A 188 -6.19 16.17 -6.85
CA ILE A 188 -6.41 16.33 -8.30
C ILE A 188 -7.25 15.19 -8.91
N ALA A 189 -7.49 14.10 -8.20
CA ALA A 189 -8.12 12.88 -8.74
C ALA A 189 -9.50 13.14 -9.37
N ALA A 190 -10.44 13.64 -8.58
CA ALA A 190 -11.80 13.89 -9.03
C ALA A 190 -11.89 15.08 -10.01
N PRO A 191 -11.24 16.24 -9.74
CA PRO A 191 -11.21 17.34 -10.70
C PRO A 191 -10.65 16.96 -12.08
N LEU A 192 -9.60 16.15 -12.13
CA LEU A 192 -9.01 15.70 -13.40
C LEU A 192 -10.00 14.89 -14.23
N VAL A 193 -10.64 13.88 -13.62
CA VAL A 193 -11.61 13.03 -14.32
C VAL A 193 -12.84 13.84 -14.75
N GLY A 194 -13.33 14.76 -13.90
CA GLY A 194 -14.45 15.64 -14.23
C GLY A 194 -14.11 16.56 -15.41
N TRP A 195 -12.95 17.22 -15.38
CA TRP A 195 -12.49 18.07 -16.47
C TRP A 195 -12.34 17.29 -17.78
N MET A 196 -11.72 16.10 -17.75
CA MET A 196 -11.60 15.27 -18.95
C MET A 196 -12.98 14.91 -19.52
N ARG A 197 -13.92 14.52 -18.67
CA ARG A 197 -15.30 14.21 -19.09
C ARG A 197 -15.97 15.44 -19.73
N ASP A 198 -15.81 16.60 -19.17
CA ASP A 198 -16.46 17.85 -19.67
C ASP A 198 -15.90 18.26 -21.04
N VAL A 199 -14.58 18.04 -21.26
CA VAL A 199 -13.94 18.35 -22.55
C VAL A 199 -14.23 17.30 -23.61
N GLN A 200 -14.28 16.04 -23.24
CA GLN A 200 -14.39 14.92 -24.20
C GLN A 200 -15.81 14.39 -24.38
N GLY A 201 -16.72 14.76 -23.48
CA GLY A 201 -18.11 14.29 -23.47
C GLY A 201 -18.29 12.85 -22.98
N THR A 202 -17.19 12.14 -22.68
CA THR A 202 -17.19 10.74 -22.19
C THR A 202 -16.21 10.51 -21.08
N TYR A 203 -16.42 9.44 -20.29
CA TYR A 203 -15.50 9.01 -19.25
C TYR A 203 -14.39 8.06 -19.74
N THR A 204 -14.44 7.61 -21.00
CA THR A 204 -13.57 6.56 -21.54
C THR A 204 -12.09 6.89 -21.35
N ASP A 205 -11.67 8.05 -21.89
CA ASP A 205 -10.26 8.44 -21.82
C ASP A 205 -9.81 8.77 -20.40
N ALA A 206 -10.70 9.36 -19.60
CA ALA A 206 -10.41 9.64 -18.19
C ALA A 206 -10.13 8.36 -17.41
N PHE A 207 -10.93 7.32 -17.59
CA PHE A 207 -10.69 6.03 -16.91
C PHE A 207 -9.55 5.24 -17.54
N LEU A 208 -9.23 5.38 -18.83
CA LEU A 208 -8.00 4.84 -19.40
C LEU A 208 -6.75 5.46 -18.75
N VAL A 209 -6.75 6.78 -18.52
CA VAL A 209 -5.69 7.44 -17.76
C VAL A 209 -5.61 6.87 -16.34
N MET A 210 -6.73 6.56 -15.69
CA MET A 210 -6.74 5.91 -14.37
C MET A 210 -6.17 4.48 -14.42
N VAL A 211 -6.43 3.71 -15.49
CA VAL A 211 -5.79 2.39 -15.70
C VAL A 211 -4.27 2.52 -15.76
N VAL A 212 -3.77 3.45 -16.60
CA VAL A 212 -2.32 3.70 -16.74
C VAL A 212 -1.71 4.16 -15.40
N THR A 213 -2.38 5.06 -14.70
CA THR A 213 -1.97 5.55 -13.38
C THR A 213 -1.88 4.40 -12.36
N ASN A 214 -2.86 3.49 -12.36
CA ASN A 214 -2.86 2.34 -11.46
C ASN A 214 -1.73 1.36 -11.79
N LEU A 215 -1.49 1.10 -13.09
CA LEU A 215 -0.36 0.27 -13.54
C LEU A 215 0.99 0.90 -13.19
N ALA A 216 1.12 2.23 -13.31
CA ALA A 216 2.31 2.94 -12.82
C ALA A 216 2.52 2.69 -11.31
N GLY A 217 1.44 2.68 -10.53
CA GLY A 217 1.49 2.28 -9.12
C GLY A 217 1.98 0.84 -8.91
N ALA A 218 1.50 -0.10 -9.74
CA ALA A 218 1.97 -1.49 -9.69
C ALA A 218 3.47 -1.61 -10.00
N VAL A 219 3.95 -0.87 -11.00
CA VAL A 219 5.38 -0.80 -11.35
C VAL A 219 6.20 -0.20 -10.21
N CYS A 220 5.72 0.86 -9.56
CA CYS A 220 6.37 1.42 -8.38
C CYS A 220 6.55 0.36 -7.27
N PHE A 221 5.52 -0.41 -6.96
CA PHE A 221 5.62 -1.49 -5.96
C PHE A 221 6.57 -2.61 -6.39
N LEU A 222 6.54 -3.00 -7.66
CA LEU A 222 7.44 -4.03 -8.20
C LEU A 222 8.90 -3.63 -8.08
N LEU A 223 9.21 -2.36 -8.34
CA LEU A 223 10.56 -1.80 -8.29
C LEU A 223 11.02 -1.48 -6.85
N ALA A 224 10.10 -1.39 -5.89
CA ALA A 224 10.42 -1.11 -4.50
C ALA A 224 11.17 -2.29 -3.87
N LYS A 225 12.50 -2.24 -3.90
CA LYS A 225 13.36 -3.22 -3.24
C LYS A 225 13.58 -2.81 -1.80
N ARG A 226 13.63 -3.80 -0.89
CA ARG A 226 13.92 -3.55 0.53
C ARG A 226 15.29 -2.85 0.67
N PRO A 227 15.34 -1.68 1.33
CA PRO A 227 16.61 -0.98 1.53
C PRO A 227 17.46 -1.72 2.55
N VAL A 228 18.78 -1.66 2.36
CA VAL A 228 19.77 -2.20 3.32
C VAL A 228 20.36 -1.02 4.07
N LYS A 229 20.28 -1.04 5.39
CA LYS A 229 20.93 -0.04 6.23
C LYS A 229 22.44 -0.30 6.26
N LYS A 230 23.24 0.71 5.93
CA LYS A 230 24.70 0.61 6.08
C LYS A 230 25.01 0.64 7.59
N PRO A 231 25.90 -0.25 8.08
CA PRO A 231 26.36 -0.18 9.46
C PRO A 231 26.90 1.21 9.78
N ALA A 232 26.62 1.72 10.96
CA ALA A 232 27.28 2.93 11.44
C ALA A 232 28.79 2.69 11.50
N PRO A 233 29.64 3.67 11.11
CA PRO A 233 31.09 3.56 11.29
C PRO A 233 31.38 3.30 12.77
N VAL A 234 32.14 2.23 13.05
CA VAL A 234 32.59 1.93 14.41
C VAL A 234 33.46 3.11 14.85
N PRO A 235 33.20 3.73 16.01
CA PRO A 235 34.08 4.76 16.53
C PRO A 235 35.49 4.15 16.69
N ILE A 236 36.48 4.76 16.03
CA ILE A 236 37.88 4.41 16.29
C ILE A 236 38.18 4.99 17.66
N GLU A 237 38.27 4.16 18.69
CA GLU A 237 38.90 4.56 19.96
C GLU A 237 40.33 4.93 19.62
N VAL A 238 40.63 6.22 19.67
CA VAL A 238 42.01 6.71 19.61
C VAL A 238 42.51 6.65 21.05
N ASP A 239 43.44 5.70 21.28
CA ASP A 239 44.19 5.59 22.54
C ASP A 239 45.12 6.82 22.77
#